data_a5c4e80d3678582c7e714edce747a7f4
#
_entry.id   a5c4e80d3678582c7e714edce747a7f4
#
_cell.length_a   1.000
_cell.length_b   1.000
_cell.length_c   1.000
_cell.angle_alpha   90.00
_cell.angle_beta   90.00
_cell.angle_gamma   90.00
#
_symmetry.space_group_name_H-M   'P 1'
#
loop_
_entity.id
_entity.type
_entity.pdbx_description
1 polymer ?
#
loop_
_entity_poly.entity_id
_entity_poly.type
_entity_poly.pdbx_seq_one_letter_code
_entity_poly.pdbx_strand_id
1 'polypeptide(L)'
;NATAIANVNTKVDENVKLTKNIGAIALENNEKVNVLGLQVNKNTQDISTLAEAANYSLKASNIALQDHATLVQHDAQIAENSRRISSVERDVKVVGANAAALAALKPIEYHEGQKAQIMAAVGTYKGKTSTALGVAHYANPDLLIHAGAAYGGDHSVMANAGVTIGIGNAPTAPKASPATVKVLEDKVADLQAQNKEIRDLLDKVLAQ
;
A
#
# COMPACT_ATOMS: atom_id res chain seq x y z
N ASN A 1 123.98 8.64 -4.82
CA ASN A 1 123.05 9.27 -3.87
C ASN A 1 122.14 10.34 -4.53
N ALA A 2 122.62 11.19 -5.45
CA ALA A 2 121.84 12.25 -6.07
C ALA A 2 120.62 11.67 -6.89
N THR A 3 120.87 10.59 -7.69
CA THR A 3 119.84 9.94 -8.49
C THR A 3 118.79 9.24 -7.60
N ALA A 4 119.19 8.68 -6.48
CA ALA A 4 118.26 8.05 -5.52
C ALA A 4 117.37 9.16 -4.84
N ILE A 5 117.94 10.29 -4.49
CA ILE A 5 117.20 11.45 -3.94
C ILE A 5 116.18 12.01 -4.96
N ALA A 6 116.60 12.16 -6.22
CA ALA A 6 115.73 12.60 -7.30
C ALA A 6 114.51 11.67 -7.49
N ASN A 7 114.76 10.35 -7.48
CA ASN A 7 113.67 9.34 -7.57
C ASN A 7 112.75 9.35 -6.37
N VAL A 8 113.28 9.57 -5.16
CA VAL A 8 112.43 9.73 -3.96
C VAL A 8 111.57 10.99 -4.05
N ASN A 9 112.13 12.12 -4.47
CA ASN A 9 111.39 13.37 -4.66
C ASN A 9 110.28 13.21 -5.68
N THR A 10 110.53 12.55 -6.83
CA THR A 10 109.44 12.27 -7.81
C THR A 10 108.35 11.43 -7.21
N LYS A 11 108.65 10.38 -6.44
CA LYS A 11 107.66 9.58 -5.77
C LYS A 11 106.88 10.34 -4.68
N VAL A 12 107.53 11.26 -3.99
CA VAL A 12 106.81 12.17 -3.01
C VAL A 12 105.87 13.07 -3.74
N ASP A 13 106.22 13.71 -4.86
CA ASP A 13 105.37 14.54 -5.65
C ASP A 13 104.17 13.77 -6.23
N GLU A 14 104.40 12.55 -6.71
CA GLU A 14 103.31 11.67 -7.16
C GLU A 14 102.34 11.34 -6.03
N ASN A 15 102.87 11.01 -4.84
CA ASN A 15 102.01 10.73 -3.65
C ASN A 15 101.22 11.96 -3.19
N VAL A 16 101.82 13.15 -3.23
CA VAL A 16 101.15 14.41 -2.92
C VAL A 16 99.98 14.65 -3.89
N LYS A 17 100.14 14.43 -5.21
CA LYS A 17 99.10 14.51 -6.21
C LYS A 17 98.00 13.50 -5.92
N LEU A 18 98.40 12.25 -5.65
CA LEU A 18 97.42 11.20 -5.34
C LEU A 18 96.59 11.51 -4.08
N THR A 19 97.24 12.02 -3.04
CA THR A 19 96.54 12.45 -1.79
C THR A 19 95.52 13.59 -2.04
N LYS A 20 95.88 14.58 -2.87
CA LYS A 20 94.93 15.66 -3.26
C LYS A 20 93.75 15.11 -4.03
N ASN A 21 93.98 14.19 -4.97
CA ASN A 21 92.89 13.57 -5.74
C ASN A 21 91.98 12.74 -4.84
N ILE A 22 92.53 11.95 -3.90
CA ILE A 22 91.69 11.21 -2.90
C ILE A 22 90.89 12.15 -2.06
N GLY A 23 91.47 13.28 -1.62
CA GLY A 23 90.70 14.33 -0.86
C GLY A 23 89.54 14.93 -1.64
N ALA A 24 89.74 15.21 -2.94
CA ALA A 24 88.66 15.77 -3.79
C ALA A 24 87.53 14.72 -4.00
N ILE A 25 87.91 13.44 -4.25
CA ILE A 25 86.93 12.37 -4.37
C ILE A 25 86.15 12.19 -3.04
N ALA A 26 86.80 12.27 -1.90
CA ALA A 26 86.17 12.13 -0.59
C ALA A 26 85.16 13.29 -0.36
N LEU A 27 85.51 14.51 -0.75
CA LEU A 27 84.54 15.66 -0.65
C LEU A 27 83.32 15.50 -1.56
N GLU A 28 83.54 15.10 -2.83
CA GLU A 28 82.47 14.86 -3.78
C GLU A 28 81.55 13.70 -3.30
N ASN A 29 82.09 12.64 -2.76
CA ASN A 29 81.34 11.53 -2.21
C ASN A 29 80.51 11.98 -0.99
N ASN A 30 81.08 12.83 -0.13
CA ASN A 30 80.34 13.37 1.02
C ASN A 30 79.15 14.24 0.58
N GLU A 31 79.26 15.10 -0.47
CA GLU A 31 78.21 15.86 -1.06
C GLU A 31 77.11 14.93 -1.63
N LYS A 32 77.49 13.88 -2.35
CA LYS A 32 76.52 12.86 -2.87
C LYS A 32 75.79 12.16 -1.76
N VAL A 33 76.42 11.79 -0.68
CA VAL A 33 75.81 11.15 0.48
C VAL A 33 74.80 12.10 1.13
N ASN A 34 75.12 13.38 1.25
CA ASN A 34 74.18 14.39 1.77
C ASN A 34 72.94 14.55 0.87
N VAL A 35 73.11 14.60 -0.43
CA VAL A 35 71.98 14.66 -1.39
C VAL A 35 71.12 13.43 -1.32
N LEU A 36 71.73 12.21 -1.23
CA LEU A 36 71.00 10.99 -1.05
C LEU A 36 70.22 10.94 0.28
N GLY A 37 70.80 11.47 1.35
CA GLY A 37 70.10 11.61 2.65
C GLY A 37 68.86 12.46 2.57
N LEU A 38 68.90 13.63 1.87
CA LEU A 38 67.72 14.45 1.63
C LEU A 38 66.66 13.75 0.81
N GLN A 39 67.06 13.00 -0.23
CA GLN A 39 66.16 12.21 -1.06
C GLN A 39 65.49 11.10 -0.28
N VAL A 40 66.20 10.40 0.59
CA VAL A 40 65.66 9.36 1.46
C VAL A 40 64.61 9.94 2.40
N ASN A 41 64.92 11.11 3.03
CA ASN A 41 63.95 11.77 3.90
C ASN A 41 62.69 12.18 3.16
N LYS A 42 62.82 12.72 1.94
CA LYS A 42 61.66 13.07 1.11
C LYS A 42 60.83 11.84 0.75
N ASN A 43 61.47 10.79 0.31
CA ASN A 43 60.78 9.54 -0.02
C ASN A 43 60.05 8.93 1.19
N THR A 44 60.61 9.08 2.39
CA THR A 44 59.95 8.65 3.63
C THR A 44 58.66 9.42 3.90
N GLN A 45 58.70 10.77 3.68
CA GLN A 45 57.51 11.60 3.81
C GLN A 45 56.45 11.25 2.76
N ASP A 46 56.84 11.06 1.49
CA ASP A 46 55.97 10.73 0.40
C ASP A 46 55.27 9.36 0.64
N ILE A 47 56.03 8.35 1.16
CA ILE A 47 55.48 7.06 1.56
C ILE A 47 54.46 7.20 2.70
N SER A 48 54.74 8.03 3.71
CA SER A 48 53.77 8.26 4.79
C SER A 48 52.46 8.87 4.28
N THR A 49 52.55 9.90 3.43
CA THR A 49 51.38 10.53 2.80
C THR A 49 50.57 9.55 1.95
N LEU A 50 51.27 8.68 1.18
CA LEU A 50 50.62 7.66 0.38
C LEU A 50 49.91 6.61 1.23
N ALA A 51 50.51 6.22 2.36
CA ALA A 51 49.88 5.28 3.30
C ALA A 51 48.58 5.86 3.93
N GLU A 52 48.58 7.15 4.26
CA GLU A 52 47.38 7.83 4.73
C GLU A 52 46.29 7.87 3.66
N ALA A 53 46.64 8.21 2.42
CA ALA A 53 45.71 8.22 1.29
C ALA A 53 45.10 6.82 1.02
N ALA A 54 45.93 5.78 1.11
CA ALA A 54 45.49 4.38 0.97
C ALA A 54 44.49 3.99 2.07
N ASN A 55 44.77 4.39 3.32
CA ASN A 55 43.82 4.17 4.44
C ASN A 55 42.48 4.89 4.24
N TYR A 56 42.48 6.13 3.72
CA TYR A 56 41.26 6.83 3.36
C TYR A 56 40.49 6.10 2.27
N SER A 57 41.15 5.64 1.25
CA SER A 57 40.54 4.88 0.15
C SER A 57 39.89 3.59 0.63
N LEU A 58 40.56 2.85 1.52
CA LEU A 58 40.01 1.63 2.13
C LEU A 58 38.77 1.90 2.98
N LYS A 59 38.78 2.98 3.78
CA LYS A 59 37.61 3.38 4.56
C LYS A 59 36.44 3.75 3.65
N ALA A 60 36.66 4.54 2.60
CA ALA A 60 35.63 4.91 1.63
C ALA A 60 35.05 3.68 0.92
N SER A 61 35.89 2.75 0.54
CA SER A 61 35.45 1.47 -0.07
C SER A 61 34.58 0.65 0.88
N ASN A 62 34.94 0.55 2.16
CA ASN A 62 34.14 -0.17 3.15
C ASN A 62 32.77 0.48 3.38
N ILE A 63 32.72 1.81 3.43
CA ILE A 63 31.45 2.56 3.53
C ILE A 63 30.59 2.27 2.29
N ALA A 64 31.15 2.35 1.09
CA ALA A 64 30.42 2.08 -0.15
C ALA A 64 29.85 0.65 -0.20
N LEU A 65 30.57 -0.34 0.31
CA LEU A 65 30.08 -1.72 0.43
C LEU A 65 28.91 -1.84 1.42
N GLN A 66 28.99 -1.17 2.57
CA GLN A 66 27.92 -1.14 3.55
C GLN A 66 26.66 -0.45 3.00
N ASP A 67 26.85 0.69 2.33
CA ASP A 67 25.75 1.43 1.70
C ASP A 67 25.08 0.58 0.61
N HIS A 68 25.86 -0.12 -0.20
CA HIS A 68 25.32 -1.03 -1.21
C HIS A 68 24.48 -2.16 -0.57
N ALA A 69 24.96 -2.78 0.50
CA ALA A 69 24.21 -3.80 1.23
C ALA A 69 22.89 -3.24 1.79
N THR A 70 22.90 -2.02 2.32
CA THR A 70 21.72 -1.32 2.83
C THR A 70 20.72 -1.01 1.70
N LEU A 71 21.20 -0.56 0.55
CA LEU A 71 20.35 -0.31 -0.63
C LEU A 71 19.64 -1.57 -1.10
N VAL A 72 20.34 -2.71 -1.16
CA VAL A 72 19.72 -4.01 -1.52
C VAL A 72 18.62 -4.40 -0.54
N GLN A 73 18.79 -4.14 0.76
CA GLN A 73 17.74 -4.37 1.76
C GLN A 73 16.54 -3.43 1.56
N HIS A 74 16.80 -2.15 1.28
CA HIS A 74 15.74 -1.18 1.01
C HIS A 74 14.94 -1.56 -0.24
N ASP A 75 15.59 -1.99 -1.32
CA ASP A 75 14.92 -2.44 -2.54
C ASP A 75 13.99 -3.63 -2.26
N ALA A 76 14.43 -4.59 -1.46
CA ALA A 76 13.61 -5.71 -1.04
C ALA A 76 12.38 -5.26 -0.22
N GLN A 77 12.57 -4.31 0.71
CA GLN A 77 11.47 -3.73 1.50
C GLN A 77 10.47 -2.95 0.65
N ILE A 78 10.96 -2.17 -0.33
CA ILE A 78 10.12 -1.42 -1.27
C ILE A 78 9.28 -2.39 -2.11
N ALA A 79 9.88 -3.46 -2.62
CA ALA A 79 9.17 -4.49 -3.38
C ALA A 79 8.09 -5.18 -2.54
N GLU A 80 8.39 -5.51 -1.29
CA GLU A 80 7.42 -6.10 -0.35
C GLU A 80 6.29 -5.12 -0.01
N ASN A 81 6.61 -3.86 0.28
CA ASN A 81 5.61 -2.83 0.55
C ASN A 81 4.69 -2.62 -0.67
N SER A 82 5.24 -2.63 -1.88
CA SER A 82 4.45 -2.52 -3.12
C SER A 82 3.46 -3.69 -3.28
N ARG A 83 3.87 -4.91 -2.96
CA ARG A 83 2.97 -6.09 -2.95
C ARG A 83 1.87 -5.94 -1.90
N ARG A 84 2.21 -5.50 -0.68
CA ARG A 84 1.23 -5.28 0.39
C ARG A 84 0.24 -4.20 0.05
N ILE A 85 0.68 -3.07 -0.53
CA ILE A 85 -0.19 -1.99 -0.99
C ILE A 85 -1.17 -2.52 -2.05
N SER A 86 -0.68 -3.27 -3.04
CA SER A 86 -1.54 -3.87 -4.07
C SER A 86 -2.58 -4.85 -3.49
N SER A 87 -2.23 -5.58 -2.43
CA SER A 87 -3.18 -6.43 -1.70
C SER A 87 -4.25 -5.60 -0.99
N VAL A 88 -3.82 -4.59 -0.21
CA VAL A 88 -4.74 -3.69 0.51
C VAL A 88 -5.68 -2.96 -0.45
N GLU A 89 -5.19 -2.52 -1.61
CA GLU A 89 -6.05 -1.90 -2.63
C GLU A 89 -7.15 -2.84 -3.15
N ARG A 90 -6.83 -4.13 -3.35
CA ARG A 90 -7.84 -5.13 -3.73
C ARG A 90 -8.86 -5.32 -2.61
N ASP A 91 -8.40 -5.47 -1.37
CA ASP A 91 -9.25 -5.68 -0.21
C ASP A 91 -10.20 -4.51 0.01
N VAL A 92 -9.71 -3.27 -0.09
CA VAL A 92 -10.54 -2.05 0.00
C VAL A 92 -11.63 -2.01 -1.07
N LYS A 93 -11.32 -2.43 -2.31
CA LYS A 93 -12.31 -2.51 -3.38
C LYS A 93 -13.41 -3.53 -3.07
N VAL A 94 -13.04 -4.70 -2.55
CA VAL A 94 -13.98 -5.76 -2.17
C VAL A 94 -14.82 -5.34 -0.97
N VAL A 95 -14.21 -4.75 0.06
CA VAL A 95 -14.91 -4.22 1.25
C VAL A 95 -15.92 -3.14 0.83
N GLY A 96 -15.53 -2.22 -0.06
CA GLY A 96 -16.43 -1.20 -0.58
C GLY A 96 -17.62 -1.77 -1.36
N ALA A 97 -17.39 -2.81 -2.18
CA ALA A 97 -18.46 -3.49 -2.91
C ALA A 97 -19.40 -4.26 -1.96
N ASN A 98 -18.85 -4.97 -0.95
CA ASN A 98 -19.64 -5.65 0.08
C ASN A 98 -20.51 -4.67 0.87
N ALA A 99 -19.93 -3.53 1.29
CA ALA A 99 -20.65 -2.49 2.00
C ALA A 99 -21.79 -1.90 1.16
N ALA A 100 -21.55 -1.63 -0.13
CA ALA A 100 -22.56 -1.16 -1.05
C ALA A 100 -23.69 -2.19 -1.24
N ALA A 101 -23.37 -3.47 -1.35
CA ALA A 101 -24.35 -4.55 -1.45
C ALA A 101 -25.21 -4.68 -0.18
N LEU A 102 -24.58 -4.64 1.02
CA LEU A 102 -25.30 -4.65 2.31
C LEU A 102 -26.18 -3.44 2.50
N ALA A 103 -25.72 -2.24 2.11
CA ALA A 103 -26.50 -1.00 2.19
C ALA A 103 -27.72 -0.99 1.25
N ALA A 104 -27.68 -1.79 0.18
CA ALA A 104 -28.80 -1.93 -0.75
C ALA A 104 -29.86 -2.94 -0.28
N LEU A 105 -29.62 -3.70 0.79
CA LEU A 105 -30.62 -4.56 1.43
C LEU A 105 -31.62 -3.67 2.17
N LYS A 106 -32.80 -3.46 1.56
CA LYS A 106 -33.86 -2.65 2.15
C LYS A 106 -35.10 -3.50 2.32
N PRO A 107 -35.62 -3.63 3.56
CA PRO A 107 -36.91 -4.27 3.78
C PRO A 107 -38.03 -3.41 3.19
N ILE A 108 -39.10 -4.05 2.70
CA ILE A 108 -40.34 -3.37 2.34
C ILE A 108 -41.13 -3.03 3.60
N GLU A 109 -42.07 -2.13 3.49
CA GLU A 109 -42.95 -1.72 4.60
C GLU A 109 -43.69 -2.91 5.23
N TYR A 110 -44.06 -2.75 6.51
CA TYR A 110 -44.84 -3.75 7.23
C TYR A 110 -46.20 -3.98 6.59
N HIS A 111 -46.55 -5.23 6.35
CA HIS A 111 -47.89 -5.65 5.93
C HIS A 111 -48.45 -6.68 6.92
N GLU A 112 -49.69 -6.52 7.30
CA GLU A 112 -50.36 -7.45 8.20
C GLU A 112 -50.33 -8.88 7.60
N GLY A 113 -49.71 -9.84 8.31
CA GLY A 113 -49.52 -11.21 7.85
C GLY A 113 -48.14 -11.51 7.24
N GLN A 114 -47.31 -10.50 6.86
CA GLN A 114 -45.98 -10.68 6.33
C GLN A 114 -44.93 -10.20 7.33
N LYS A 115 -44.58 -11.05 8.29
CA LYS A 115 -43.62 -10.70 9.34
C LYS A 115 -42.18 -10.92 8.97
N ALA A 116 -41.89 -11.81 8.02
CA ALA A 116 -40.54 -12.16 7.59
C ALA A 116 -40.33 -11.83 6.12
N GLN A 117 -39.15 -11.33 5.78
CA GLN A 117 -38.76 -10.94 4.43
C GLN A 117 -37.36 -11.45 4.11
N ILE A 118 -37.13 -11.85 2.86
CA ILE A 118 -35.83 -12.17 2.32
C ILE A 118 -35.41 -11.07 1.36
N MET A 119 -34.19 -10.61 1.48
CA MET A 119 -33.64 -9.51 0.67
C MET A 119 -32.43 -10.01 -0.11
N ALA A 120 -32.28 -9.55 -1.35
CA ALA A 120 -31.09 -9.76 -2.15
C ALA A 120 -30.67 -8.44 -2.79
N ALA A 121 -29.38 -8.20 -2.86
CA ALA A 121 -28.83 -6.97 -3.42
C ALA A 121 -27.47 -7.21 -4.09
N VAL A 122 -27.11 -6.30 -4.95
CA VAL A 122 -25.79 -6.25 -5.60
C VAL A 122 -25.21 -4.86 -5.36
N GLY A 123 -23.92 -4.80 -5.06
CA GLY A 123 -23.17 -3.56 -4.89
C GLY A 123 -21.91 -3.56 -5.72
N THR A 124 -21.51 -2.39 -6.20
CA THR A 124 -20.28 -2.22 -6.96
C THR A 124 -19.44 -1.09 -6.38
N TYR A 125 -18.12 -1.28 -6.35
CA TYR A 125 -17.18 -0.24 -5.92
C TYR A 125 -15.84 -0.41 -6.64
N LYS A 126 -15.38 0.66 -7.32
CA LYS A 126 -14.08 0.70 -8.04
C LYS A 126 -13.82 -0.56 -8.91
N GLY A 127 -14.83 -1.00 -9.66
CA GLY A 127 -14.72 -2.14 -10.58
C GLY A 127 -14.82 -3.52 -9.93
N LYS A 128 -15.09 -3.62 -8.63
CA LYS A 128 -15.46 -4.87 -7.94
C LYS A 128 -16.96 -4.92 -7.70
N THR A 129 -17.53 -6.12 -7.82
CA THR A 129 -18.95 -6.39 -7.61
C THR A 129 -19.13 -7.41 -6.51
N SER A 130 -20.10 -7.19 -5.65
CA SER A 130 -20.49 -8.08 -4.54
C SER A 130 -21.98 -8.33 -4.56
N THR A 131 -22.38 -9.50 -4.07
CA THR A 131 -23.78 -9.86 -3.84
C THR A 131 -24.04 -9.95 -2.36
N ALA A 132 -25.25 -9.54 -1.93
CA ALA A 132 -25.68 -9.66 -0.56
C ALA A 132 -27.03 -10.37 -0.48
N LEU A 133 -27.18 -11.17 0.58
CA LEU A 133 -28.45 -11.77 1.00
C LEU A 133 -28.73 -11.34 2.41
N GLY A 134 -30.00 -11.09 2.71
CA GLY A 134 -30.44 -10.69 4.04
C GLY A 134 -31.83 -11.18 4.37
N VAL A 135 -32.12 -11.17 5.65
CA VAL A 135 -33.42 -11.45 6.21
C VAL A 135 -33.86 -10.30 7.11
N ALA A 136 -35.15 -10.01 7.12
CA ALA A 136 -35.74 -9.04 8.02
C ALA A 136 -36.98 -9.66 8.70
N HIS A 137 -37.24 -9.29 9.94
CA HIS A 137 -38.37 -9.75 10.73
C HIS A 137 -38.99 -8.59 11.48
N TYR A 138 -40.28 -8.37 11.26
CA TYR A 138 -41.10 -7.43 12.02
C TYR A 138 -41.66 -8.13 13.26
N ALA A 139 -41.16 -7.80 14.43
CA ALA A 139 -41.74 -8.26 15.69
C ALA A 139 -43.14 -7.60 15.92
N ASN A 140 -43.27 -6.31 15.53
CA ASN A 140 -44.49 -5.56 15.45
C ASN A 140 -44.32 -4.44 14.38
N PRO A 141 -45.36 -3.63 14.03
CA PRO A 141 -45.23 -2.61 13.01
C PRO A 141 -44.10 -1.57 13.24
N ASP A 142 -43.70 -1.36 14.50
CA ASP A 142 -42.74 -0.37 14.92
C ASP A 142 -41.36 -0.98 15.26
N LEU A 143 -41.19 -2.31 15.16
CA LEU A 143 -39.96 -3.00 15.51
C LEU A 143 -39.54 -3.95 14.40
N LEU A 144 -38.45 -3.61 13.71
CA LEU A 144 -37.83 -4.40 12.68
C LEU A 144 -36.44 -4.88 13.15
N ILE A 145 -36.17 -6.16 13.00
CA ILE A 145 -34.84 -6.76 13.17
C ILE A 145 -34.40 -7.28 11.82
N HIS A 146 -33.15 -6.99 11.43
CA HIS A 146 -32.62 -7.48 10.16
C HIS A 146 -31.18 -7.97 10.32
N ALA A 147 -30.77 -8.85 9.44
CA ALA A 147 -29.39 -9.31 9.29
C ALA A 147 -29.11 -9.59 7.83
N GLY A 148 -27.85 -9.42 7.44
CA GLY A 148 -27.41 -9.65 6.07
C GLY A 148 -25.94 -10.08 5.99
N ALA A 149 -25.60 -10.74 4.90
CA ALA A 149 -24.23 -11.08 4.56
C ALA A 149 -23.97 -10.78 3.09
N ALA A 150 -22.78 -10.27 2.78
CA ALA A 150 -22.32 -9.98 1.43
C ALA A 150 -21.05 -10.76 1.12
N TYR A 151 -20.91 -11.17 -0.13
CA TYR A 151 -19.76 -11.85 -0.67
C TYR A 151 -19.27 -11.17 -1.95
N GLY A 152 -18.00 -10.74 -1.94
CA GLY A 152 -17.37 -10.00 -3.05
C GLY A 152 -16.28 -10.77 -3.78
N GLY A 153 -16.16 -12.08 -3.55
CA GLY A 153 -15.03 -12.88 -4.03
C GLY A 153 -13.83 -12.82 -3.08
N ASP A 154 -12.72 -13.45 -3.48
CA ASP A 154 -11.46 -13.50 -2.72
C ASP A 154 -11.63 -13.91 -1.24
N HIS A 155 -12.62 -14.79 -0.93
CA HIS A 155 -12.96 -15.25 0.42
C HIS A 155 -13.38 -14.11 1.38
N SER A 156 -13.73 -12.95 0.88
CA SER A 156 -14.14 -11.80 1.67
C SER A 156 -15.65 -11.80 1.91
N VAL A 157 -16.04 -12.17 3.12
CA VAL A 157 -17.43 -12.07 3.60
C VAL A 157 -17.54 -10.88 4.53
N MET A 158 -18.63 -10.10 4.38
CA MET A 158 -19.03 -9.05 5.30
C MET A 158 -20.45 -9.31 5.76
N ALA A 159 -20.73 -9.11 7.05
CA ALA A 159 -22.08 -9.28 7.59
C ALA A 159 -22.47 -8.07 8.43
N ASN A 160 -23.77 -7.84 8.52
CA ASN A 160 -24.37 -6.87 9.41
C ASN A 160 -25.61 -7.43 10.10
N ALA A 161 -25.96 -6.83 11.22
CA ALA A 161 -27.25 -7.00 11.87
C ALA A 161 -27.68 -5.66 12.46
N GLY A 162 -28.97 -5.42 12.49
CA GLY A 162 -29.51 -4.17 13.01
C GLY A 162 -30.94 -4.31 13.52
N VAL A 163 -31.33 -3.31 14.31
CA VAL A 163 -32.69 -3.13 14.84
C VAL A 163 -33.15 -1.73 14.45
N THR A 164 -34.37 -1.62 13.94
CA THR A 164 -35.03 -0.36 13.65
C THR A 164 -36.26 -0.24 14.50
N ILE A 165 -36.42 0.90 15.18
CA ILE A 165 -37.55 1.18 16.03
C ILE A 165 -38.25 2.42 15.48
N GLY A 166 -39.56 2.28 15.16
CA GLY A 166 -40.43 3.39 14.82
C GLY A 166 -40.72 4.24 16.05
N ILE A 167 -40.56 5.56 15.94
CA ILE A 167 -40.85 6.52 17.01
C ILE A 167 -41.91 7.49 16.48
N GLY A 168 -43.09 7.51 17.11
CA GLY A 168 -44.21 8.39 16.74
C GLY A 168 -45.49 7.61 16.52
N ASN A 169 -46.59 8.33 16.39
CA ASN A 169 -47.88 7.73 16.03
C ASN A 169 -47.91 7.55 14.51
N ALA A 170 -47.77 6.31 14.03
CA ALA A 170 -48.12 6.01 12.64
C ALA A 170 -49.59 6.41 12.41
N PRO A 171 -49.95 7.11 11.31
CA PRO A 171 -51.36 7.33 10.97
C PRO A 171 -51.95 5.93 10.78
N THR A 172 -52.84 5.55 11.69
CA THR A 172 -53.65 4.36 11.48
C THR A 172 -54.44 4.61 10.20
N ALA A 173 -54.17 3.83 9.15
CA ALA A 173 -55.06 3.87 7.98
C ALA A 173 -56.51 3.69 8.52
N PRO A 174 -57.44 4.54 8.16
CA PRO A 174 -58.78 4.46 8.68
C PRO A 174 -59.30 3.07 8.30
N LYS A 175 -59.39 2.16 9.28
CA LYS A 175 -60.12 0.90 9.11
C LYS A 175 -61.53 1.33 8.71
N ALA A 176 -61.97 0.94 7.52
CA ALA A 176 -63.33 1.18 7.11
C ALA A 176 -64.23 0.76 8.26
N SER A 177 -65.01 1.68 8.81
CA SER A 177 -65.88 1.35 9.93
C SER A 177 -66.87 0.25 9.48
N PRO A 178 -67.28 -0.66 10.36
CA PRO A 178 -68.31 -1.65 9.99
C PRO A 178 -69.52 -1.03 9.32
N ALA A 179 -69.87 0.21 9.69
CA ALA A 179 -70.89 0.99 9.02
C ALA A 179 -70.56 1.37 7.56
N THR A 180 -69.29 1.73 7.27
CA THR A 180 -68.83 2.05 5.90
C THR A 180 -68.78 0.78 5.03
N VAL A 181 -68.36 -0.34 5.58
CA VAL A 181 -68.36 -1.66 4.88
C VAL A 181 -69.79 -2.05 4.54
N LYS A 182 -70.73 -1.91 5.47
CA LYS A 182 -72.12 -2.23 5.25
C LYS A 182 -72.78 -1.32 4.18
N VAL A 183 -72.48 -0.03 4.17
CA VAL A 183 -72.97 0.91 3.12
C VAL A 183 -72.40 0.52 1.75
N LEU A 184 -71.17 0.05 1.66
CA LEU A 184 -70.56 -0.45 0.41
C LEU A 184 -71.20 -1.76 -0.04
N GLU A 185 -71.45 -2.69 0.88
CA GLU A 185 -72.13 -3.95 0.60
C GLU A 185 -73.57 -3.69 0.09
N ASP A 186 -74.31 -2.79 0.74
CA ASP A 186 -75.62 -2.43 0.33
C ASP A 186 -75.65 -1.74 -1.07
N LYS A 187 -74.65 -0.91 -1.37
CA LYS A 187 -74.50 -0.30 -2.69
C LYS A 187 -74.13 -1.33 -3.76
N VAL A 188 -73.27 -2.32 -3.46
CA VAL A 188 -72.91 -3.41 -4.38
C VAL A 188 -74.16 -4.24 -4.67
N ALA A 189 -75.00 -4.56 -3.67
CA ALA A 189 -76.22 -5.29 -3.85
C ALA A 189 -77.25 -4.52 -4.72
N ASP A 190 -77.41 -3.21 -4.51
CA ASP A 190 -78.25 -2.35 -5.34
C ASP A 190 -77.76 -2.31 -6.80
N LEU A 191 -76.43 -2.13 -7.04
CA LEU A 191 -75.88 -2.17 -8.38
C LEU A 191 -76.03 -3.52 -9.07
N GLN A 192 -75.97 -4.61 -8.33
CA GLN A 192 -76.24 -5.95 -8.86
C GLN A 192 -77.70 -6.12 -9.28
N ALA A 193 -78.66 -5.62 -8.48
CA ALA A 193 -80.06 -5.62 -8.80
C ALA A 193 -80.36 -4.80 -10.06
N GLN A 194 -79.82 -3.57 -10.16
CA GLN A 194 -79.96 -2.73 -11.35
C GLN A 194 -79.36 -3.36 -12.62
N ASN A 195 -78.17 -4.00 -12.50
CA ASN A 195 -77.57 -4.75 -13.59
C ASN A 195 -78.45 -5.90 -14.07
N LYS A 196 -79.10 -6.61 -13.15
CA LYS A 196 -79.99 -7.70 -13.50
C LYS A 196 -81.24 -7.11 -14.23
N GLU A 197 -81.82 -6.04 -13.74
CA GLU A 197 -82.94 -5.39 -14.37
C GLU A 197 -82.66 -4.90 -15.80
N ILE A 198 -81.46 -4.29 -15.98
CA ILE A 198 -80.93 -3.90 -17.33
C ILE A 198 -80.83 -5.07 -18.24
N ARG A 199 -80.27 -6.23 -17.77
CA ARG A 199 -80.17 -7.46 -18.57
C ARG A 199 -81.51 -7.99 -18.97
N ASP A 200 -82.44 -8.07 -18.02
CA ASP A 200 -83.85 -8.54 -18.25
C ASP A 200 -84.57 -7.65 -19.27
N LEU A 201 -84.32 -6.32 -19.22
CA LEU A 201 -84.86 -5.39 -20.22
C LEU A 201 -84.20 -5.56 -21.60
N LEU A 202 -82.89 -5.76 -21.64
CA LEU A 202 -82.15 -6.00 -22.87
C LEU A 202 -82.64 -7.28 -23.58
N ASP A 203 -82.76 -8.36 -22.80
CA ASP A 203 -83.28 -9.62 -23.31
C ASP A 203 -84.72 -9.51 -23.84
N LYS A 204 -85.57 -8.71 -23.25
CA LYS A 204 -86.91 -8.39 -23.76
C LYS A 204 -86.87 -7.58 -25.06
N VAL A 205 -85.94 -6.68 -25.23
CA VAL A 205 -85.80 -5.86 -26.42
C VAL A 205 -85.22 -6.70 -27.56
N LEU A 206 -84.30 -7.64 -27.26
CA LEU A 206 -83.70 -8.50 -28.27
C LEU A 206 -84.65 -9.66 -28.72
N ALA A 207 -85.72 -9.92 -27.99
CA ALA A 207 -86.71 -10.95 -28.28
C ALA A 207 -87.93 -10.41 -29.13
N GLN A 208 -87.90 -9.12 -29.48
CA GLN A 208 -88.89 -8.52 -30.41
C GLN A 208 -88.28 -8.38 -31.81
#